data_ef2f30f65e5e802a254836d0d9a82215
#
_entry.id   ef2f30f65e5e802a254836d0d9a82215
#
_cell.length_a   1.000
_cell.length_b   1.000
_cell.length_c   1.000
_cell.angle_alpha   90.00
_cell.angle_beta   90.00
_cell.angle_gamma   90.00
#
_symmetry.space_group_name_H-M   'P 1'
#
loop_
_entity.id
_entity.type
_entity.pdbx_description
1 polymer ?
#
loop_
_entity_poly.entity_id
_entity_poly.type
_entity_poly.pdbx_seq_one_letter_code
_entity_poly.pdbx_strand_id
1 'polypeptide(L)'
;MNPIFFPSLRITDPARFGRVAVLLGGTSSERDVSLDSGRNVIEALRARGVDAVAVDGIPALARALVEQRFDRVFNILHGHNGGGEDGIVQGLMQAFGVPYTGSDVLGSALSMDKIRTKQVWLSLGLPTPRYVKLVEGVDVHAAAAELGLPVVVKPANEGSSVGISRVVDDAGLDDAVALATRYDGQLLMEQMVVGDELTVAILGDQALPSIRIVPKGQWYDYNAKYIAEDTQYLCPGLDGEDEQEIRRIALAAFQAAGCRGWGRVDVMRDRASGRFYLLEVNTAPGMTSHSLVPKAAAQAGIGFEELVWRVLEQTLPANLQDGTDRERAHA
;
A
#
# COMPACT_ATOMS: atom_id res chain seq x y z
N MET A 1 5.83 8.05 -24.16
CA MET A 1 4.92 7.66 -23.06
C MET A 1 3.51 8.16 -23.39
N ASN A 2 2.48 7.32 -23.44
CA ASN A 2 1.12 7.82 -23.55
C ASN A 2 0.80 8.61 -22.25
N PRO A 3 0.33 9.85 -22.34
CA PRO A 3 -0.03 10.60 -21.15
C PRO A 3 -1.10 9.84 -20.38
N ILE A 4 -0.94 9.75 -19.05
CA ILE A 4 -1.99 9.22 -18.18
C ILE A 4 -3.06 10.30 -18.15
N PHE A 5 -4.24 9.98 -18.63
CA PHE A 5 -5.37 10.90 -18.60
C PHE A 5 -6.17 10.64 -17.33
N PHE A 6 -6.20 11.60 -16.44
CA PHE A 6 -7.13 11.58 -15.31
C PHE A 6 -8.39 12.36 -15.68
N PRO A 7 -9.58 11.81 -15.42
CA PRO A 7 -10.81 12.56 -15.58
C PRO A 7 -10.81 13.78 -14.66
N SER A 8 -11.60 14.79 -14.99
CA SER A 8 -11.84 15.93 -14.10
C SER A 8 -12.34 15.44 -12.74
N LEU A 9 -12.11 16.22 -11.68
CA LEU A 9 -12.68 15.94 -10.36
C LEU A 9 -14.20 15.84 -10.48
N ARG A 10 -14.80 14.87 -9.80
CA ARG A 10 -16.26 14.65 -9.82
C ARG A 10 -17.01 15.75 -9.08
N ILE A 11 -16.37 16.27 -8.03
CA ILE A 11 -16.89 17.39 -7.25
C ILE A 11 -15.78 18.42 -7.01
N THR A 12 -16.18 19.69 -6.86
CA THR A 12 -15.31 20.80 -6.51
C THR A 12 -15.70 21.47 -5.19
N ASP A 13 -16.93 21.22 -4.71
CA ASP A 13 -17.43 21.74 -3.45
C ASP A 13 -16.96 20.88 -2.26
N PRO A 14 -16.07 21.39 -1.36
CA PRO A 14 -15.58 20.66 -0.19
C PRO A 14 -16.69 20.30 0.81
N ALA A 15 -17.79 21.05 0.86
CA ALA A 15 -18.90 20.77 1.77
C ALA A 15 -19.57 19.41 1.49
N ARG A 16 -19.43 18.88 0.28
CA ARG A 16 -19.94 17.55 -0.11
C ARG A 16 -19.29 16.40 0.66
N PHE A 17 -18.12 16.63 1.24
CA PHE A 17 -17.48 15.62 2.08
C PHE A 17 -18.03 15.59 3.51
N GLY A 18 -18.71 16.64 3.98
CA GLY A 18 -19.06 16.77 5.38
C GLY A 18 -17.83 16.85 6.27
N ARG A 19 -17.95 16.36 7.49
CA ARG A 19 -16.85 16.32 8.46
C ARG A 19 -16.03 15.04 8.30
N VAL A 20 -14.73 15.18 8.03
CA VAL A 20 -13.81 14.09 7.72
C VAL A 20 -12.91 13.78 8.91
N ALA A 21 -12.95 12.53 9.42
CA ALA A 21 -11.93 12.04 10.33
C ALA A 21 -10.69 11.62 9.52
N VAL A 22 -9.53 12.17 9.82
CA VAL A 22 -8.26 11.64 9.34
C VAL A 22 -7.72 10.72 10.42
N LEU A 23 -7.86 9.42 10.19
CA LEU A 23 -7.45 8.38 11.11
C LEU A 23 -5.95 8.13 10.97
N LEU A 24 -5.19 8.46 12.01
CA LEU A 24 -3.73 8.47 12.02
C LEU A 24 -3.17 7.89 13.33
N GLY A 25 -1.87 7.76 13.43
CA GLY A 25 -1.16 7.34 14.64
C GLY A 25 -1.30 5.86 14.95
N GLY A 26 -2.15 5.51 15.91
CA GLY A 26 -2.36 4.13 16.34
C GLY A 26 -1.21 3.56 17.17
N THR A 27 -1.06 2.24 17.21
CA THR A 27 -0.12 1.52 18.09
C THR A 27 0.92 0.68 17.35
N SER A 28 0.90 0.66 16.02
CA SER A 28 1.86 -0.09 15.21
C SER A 28 3.28 0.49 15.28
N SER A 29 4.27 -0.27 14.84
CA SER A 29 5.65 0.17 14.70
C SER A 29 5.82 1.34 13.71
N GLU A 30 4.82 1.59 12.86
CA GLU A 30 4.81 2.66 11.85
C GLU A 30 4.04 3.91 12.31
N ARG A 31 3.80 4.05 13.63
CA ARG A 31 3.05 5.19 14.21
C ARG A 31 3.55 6.55 13.74
N ASP A 32 4.87 6.76 13.76
CA ASP A 32 5.45 8.07 13.42
C ASP A 32 5.23 8.42 11.93
N VAL A 33 5.32 7.45 11.05
CA VAL A 33 5.02 7.60 9.61
C VAL A 33 3.55 7.94 9.41
N SER A 34 2.64 7.29 10.17
CA SER A 34 1.21 7.56 10.15
C SER A 34 0.87 8.95 10.65
N LEU A 35 1.51 9.42 11.73
CA LEU A 35 1.34 10.76 12.27
C LEU A 35 1.78 11.84 11.28
N ASP A 36 2.93 11.65 10.64
CA ASP A 36 3.46 12.59 9.66
C ASP A 36 2.61 12.63 8.38
N SER A 37 2.27 11.46 7.84
CA SER A 37 1.35 11.32 6.70
C SER A 37 -0.01 11.97 6.98
N GLY A 38 -0.57 11.71 8.17
CA GLY A 38 -1.87 12.24 8.56
C GLY A 38 -1.87 13.77 8.70
N ARG A 39 -0.78 14.38 9.23
CA ARG A 39 -0.64 15.84 9.25
C ARG A 39 -0.67 16.43 7.85
N ASN A 40 0.11 15.89 6.93
CA ASN A 40 0.16 16.34 5.55
C ASN A 40 -1.22 16.22 4.86
N VAL A 41 -1.93 15.11 5.08
CA VAL A 41 -3.28 14.89 4.57
C VAL A 41 -4.26 15.93 5.13
N ILE A 42 -4.22 16.20 6.44
CA ILE A 42 -5.10 17.21 7.07
C ILE A 42 -4.82 18.61 6.50
N GLU A 43 -3.56 18.99 6.37
CA GLU A 43 -3.17 20.28 5.80
C GLU A 43 -3.66 20.41 4.35
N ALA A 44 -3.48 19.40 3.53
CA ALA A 44 -3.94 19.38 2.14
C ALA A 44 -5.47 19.48 2.02
N LEU A 45 -6.22 18.73 2.85
CA LEU A 45 -7.68 18.79 2.86
C LEU A 45 -8.19 20.16 3.31
N ARG A 46 -7.61 20.72 4.37
CA ARG A 46 -7.97 22.04 4.90
C ARG A 46 -7.64 23.17 3.93
N ALA A 47 -6.51 23.08 3.23
CA ALA A 47 -6.13 24.05 2.17
C ALA A 47 -7.19 24.11 1.06
N ARG A 48 -7.93 23.01 0.85
CA ARG A 48 -9.04 22.93 -0.11
C ARG A 48 -10.43 23.13 0.53
N GLY A 49 -10.49 23.56 1.79
CA GLY A 49 -11.74 23.92 2.48
C GLY A 49 -12.50 22.74 3.12
N VAL A 50 -11.93 21.53 3.16
CA VAL A 50 -12.56 20.36 3.79
C VAL A 50 -12.44 20.44 5.32
N ASP A 51 -13.52 20.18 6.07
CA ASP A 51 -13.51 20.05 7.54
C ASP A 51 -12.84 18.72 7.94
N ALA A 52 -11.51 18.70 8.00
CA ALA A 52 -10.69 17.54 8.31
C ALA A 52 -10.15 17.61 9.74
N VAL A 53 -10.35 16.55 10.53
CA VAL A 53 -9.98 16.47 11.96
C VAL A 53 -9.16 15.21 12.22
N ALA A 54 -8.06 15.36 12.97
CA ALA A 54 -7.24 14.24 13.40
C ALA A 54 -7.97 13.33 14.40
N VAL A 55 -7.85 12.01 14.18
CA VAL A 55 -8.33 10.97 15.11
C VAL A 55 -7.20 9.97 15.31
N ASP A 56 -6.67 9.87 16.54
CA ASP A 56 -5.53 9.00 16.83
C ASP A 56 -5.99 7.61 17.27
N GLY A 57 -5.81 6.66 16.37
CA GLY A 57 -6.00 5.23 16.61
C GLY A 57 -7.46 4.77 16.67
N ILE A 58 -7.63 3.44 16.62
CA ILE A 58 -8.93 2.77 16.55
C ILE A 58 -9.83 3.07 17.78
N PRO A 59 -9.33 3.11 19.03
CA PRO A 59 -10.19 3.39 20.18
C PRO A 59 -10.83 4.79 20.16
N ALA A 60 -10.11 5.80 19.64
CA ALA A 60 -10.65 7.16 19.49
C ALA A 60 -11.66 7.21 18.36
N LEU A 61 -11.40 6.53 17.24
CA LEU A 61 -12.34 6.41 16.13
C LEU A 61 -13.64 5.72 16.59
N ALA A 62 -13.56 4.59 17.29
CA ALA A 62 -14.74 3.85 17.76
C ALA A 62 -15.69 4.74 18.60
N ARG A 63 -15.15 5.52 19.54
CA ARG A 63 -15.94 6.50 20.33
C ARG A 63 -16.59 7.54 19.41
N ALA A 64 -15.83 8.09 18.48
CA ALA A 64 -16.33 9.11 17.57
C ALA A 64 -17.42 8.60 16.61
N LEU A 65 -17.36 7.32 16.21
CA LEU A 65 -18.39 6.66 15.40
C LEU A 65 -19.68 6.46 16.19
N VAL A 66 -19.60 6.02 17.44
CA VAL A 66 -20.78 5.92 18.34
C VAL A 66 -21.45 7.29 18.52
N GLU A 67 -20.68 8.35 18.64
CA GLU A 67 -21.15 9.73 18.78
C GLU A 67 -21.57 10.36 17.43
N GLN A 68 -21.48 9.67 16.31
CA GLN A 68 -21.79 10.15 14.96
C GLN A 68 -21.10 11.46 14.59
N ARG A 69 -19.81 11.60 14.95
CA ARG A 69 -19.08 12.86 14.82
C ARG A 69 -18.56 13.14 13.41
N PHE A 70 -18.53 12.14 12.55
CA PHE A 70 -17.92 12.22 11.23
C PHE A 70 -18.79 11.58 10.15
N ASP A 71 -18.79 12.20 8.97
CA ASP A 71 -19.50 11.72 7.79
C ASP A 71 -18.70 10.69 7.01
N ARG A 72 -17.35 10.73 7.14
CA ARG A 72 -16.42 9.80 6.49
C ARG A 72 -15.06 9.77 7.15
N VAL A 73 -14.24 8.79 6.77
CA VAL A 73 -12.90 8.58 7.31
C VAL A 73 -11.88 8.56 6.18
N PHE A 74 -10.83 9.36 6.30
CA PHE A 74 -9.58 9.18 5.54
C PHE A 74 -8.66 8.29 6.39
N ASN A 75 -8.46 7.03 5.98
CA ASN A 75 -7.61 6.10 6.69
C ASN A 75 -6.15 6.24 6.25
N ILE A 76 -5.28 6.58 7.19
CA ILE A 76 -3.83 6.65 7.03
C ILE A 76 -3.11 5.96 8.20
N LEU A 77 -3.80 5.04 8.90
CA LEU A 77 -3.15 4.10 9.81
C LEU A 77 -2.37 3.06 9.03
N HIS A 78 -1.15 2.77 9.49
CA HIS A 78 -0.29 1.75 8.91
C HIS A 78 -0.19 0.51 9.79
N GLY A 79 0.11 -0.63 9.16
CA GLY A 79 0.39 -1.89 9.82
C GLY A 79 -0.85 -2.69 10.23
N HIS A 80 -0.61 -3.77 11.01
CA HIS A 80 -1.62 -4.70 11.50
C HIS A 80 -1.78 -4.60 13.05
N ASN A 81 -2.68 -5.42 13.64
CA ASN A 81 -2.91 -5.52 15.10
C ASN A 81 -3.05 -4.17 15.82
N GLY A 82 -3.94 -3.32 15.30
CA GLY A 82 -4.14 -1.95 15.80
C GLY A 82 -3.69 -0.88 14.82
N GLY A 83 -3.19 -1.30 13.66
CA GLY A 83 -2.98 -0.49 12.46
C GLY A 83 -4.21 -0.42 11.57
N GLY A 84 -4.03 0.05 10.34
CA GLY A 84 -5.11 0.34 9.42
C GLY A 84 -5.15 -0.49 8.15
N GLU A 85 -4.39 -1.59 8.07
CA GLU A 85 -4.18 -2.32 6.82
C GLU A 85 -4.60 -3.81 6.88
N ASP A 86 -5.14 -4.29 8.02
CA ASP A 86 -5.46 -5.70 8.26
C ASP A 86 -6.96 -6.05 8.17
N GLY A 87 -7.80 -5.08 7.85
CA GLY A 87 -9.26 -5.26 7.75
C GLY A 87 -10.02 -4.99 9.07
N ILE A 88 -9.36 -4.87 10.22
CA ILE A 88 -10.02 -4.67 11.52
C ILE A 88 -10.72 -3.31 11.56
N VAL A 89 -10.02 -2.23 11.27
CA VAL A 89 -10.61 -0.89 11.28
C VAL A 89 -11.60 -0.69 10.14
N GLN A 90 -11.36 -1.33 8.99
CA GLN A 90 -12.30 -1.33 7.87
C GLN A 90 -13.63 -1.99 8.28
N GLY A 91 -13.56 -3.13 8.99
CA GLY A 91 -14.74 -3.80 9.54
C GLY A 91 -15.52 -2.94 10.54
N LEU A 92 -14.82 -2.21 11.40
CA LEU A 92 -15.44 -1.26 12.32
C LEU A 92 -16.19 -0.15 11.56
N MET A 93 -15.52 0.52 10.61
CA MET A 93 -16.15 1.59 9.82
C MET A 93 -17.35 1.07 9.01
N GLN A 94 -17.24 -0.12 8.45
CA GLN A 94 -18.28 -0.76 7.67
C GLN A 94 -19.49 -1.13 8.54
N ALA A 95 -19.27 -1.62 9.77
CA ALA A 95 -20.34 -1.92 10.73
C ALA A 95 -21.13 -0.68 11.16
N PHE A 96 -20.48 0.49 11.18
CA PHE A 96 -21.14 1.78 11.45
C PHE A 96 -21.70 2.45 10.17
N GLY A 97 -21.53 1.86 8.99
CA GLY A 97 -21.99 2.44 7.72
C GLY A 97 -21.28 3.73 7.32
N VAL A 98 -20.09 4.00 7.85
CA VAL A 98 -19.33 5.22 7.55
C VAL A 98 -18.38 4.97 6.37
N PRO A 99 -18.48 5.75 5.27
CA PRO A 99 -17.59 5.65 4.14
C PRO A 99 -16.12 5.96 4.53
N TYR A 100 -15.18 5.25 3.92
CA TYR A 100 -13.75 5.44 4.20
C TYR A 100 -12.91 5.25 2.94
N THR A 101 -11.70 5.81 2.95
CA THR A 101 -10.74 5.70 1.84
C THR A 101 -10.03 4.36 1.85
N GLY A 102 -9.69 3.89 0.65
CA GLY A 102 -8.85 2.70 0.47
C GLY A 102 -9.65 1.40 0.36
N SER A 103 -8.94 0.29 0.53
CA SER A 103 -9.47 -1.06 0.41
C SER A 103 -10.44 -1.41 1.52
N ASP A 104 -11.37 -2.31 1.23
CA ASP A 104 -12.31 -2.83 2.21
C ASP A 104 -11.69 -3.92 3.11
N VAL A 105 -12.53 -4.59 3.89
CA VAL A 105 -12.11 -5.65 4.82
C VAL A 105 -11.33 -6.75 4.11
N LEU A 106 -11.87 -7.25 2.98
CA LEU A 106 -11.24 -8.35 2.26
C LEU A 106 -9.92 -7.92 1.63
N GLY A 107 -9.91 -6.80 0.91
CA GLY A 107 -8.70 -6.30 0.24
C GLY A 107 -7.58 -5.99 1.23
N SER A 108 -7.91 -5.37 2.37
CA SER A 108 -6.94 -5.07 3.42
C SER A 108 -6.40 -6.34 4.09
N ALA A 109 -7.27 -7.24 4.55
CA ALA A 109 -6.85 -8.46 5.23
C ALA A 109 -6.05 -9.40 4.31
N LEU A 110 -6.47 -9.52 3.04
CA LEU A 110 -5.78 -10.38 2.08
C LEU A 110 -4.41 -9.84 1.71
N SER A 111 -4.29 -8.55 1.41
CA SER A 111 -3.01 -7.93 1.03
C SER A 111 -1.98 -7.90 2.16
N MET A 112 -2.43 -7.85 3.42
CA MET A 112 -1.54 -7.97 4.57
C MET A 112 -0.91 -9.36 4.68
N ASP A 113 -1.62 -10.43 4.30
CA ASP A 113 -1.10 -11.80 4.28
C ASP A 113 -0.37 -12.10 2.97
N LYS A 114 0.96 -11.98 2.98
CA LYS A 114 1.80 -12.22 1.80
C LYS A 114 1.63 -13.62 1.20
N ILE A 115 1.39 -14.63 2.03
CA ILE A 115 1.22 -16.01 1.56
C ILE A 115 -0.08 -16.14 0.77
N ARG A 116 -1.19 -15.67 1.33
CA ARG A 116 -2.50 -15.72 0.67
C ARG A 116 -2.55 -14.84 -0.56
N THR A 117 -1.97 -13.66 -0.50
CA THR A 117 -1.84 -12.77 -1.67
C THR A 117 -1.12 -13.46 -2.82
N LYS A 118 0.03 -14.10 -2.56
CA LYS A 118 0.77 -14.88 -3.57
C LYS A 118 -0.04 -16.06 -4.11
N GLN A 119 -0.81 -16.75 -3.28
CA GLN A 119 -1.69 -17.83 -3.72
C GLN A 119 -2.74 -17.35 -4.71
N VAL A 120 -3.38 -16.21 -4.43
CA VAL A 120 -4.34 -15.58 -5.34
C VAL A 120 -3.66 -15.16 -6.64
N TRP A 121 -2.51 -14.50 -6.58
CA TRP A 121 -1.77 -14.12 -7.78
C TRP A 121 -1.39 -15.31 -8.66
N LEU A 122 -0.87 -16.37 -8.07
CA LEU A 122 -0.52 -17.60 -8.79
C LEU A 122 -1.73 -18.25 -9.45
N SER A 123 -2.89 -18.27 -8.77
CA SER A 123 -4.13 -18.83 -9.33
C SER A 123 -4.62 -18.09 -10.58
N LEU A 124 -4.22 -16.82 -10.73
CA LEU A 124 -4.55 -15.95 -11.86
C LEU A 124 -3.39 -15.79 -12.86
N GLY A 125 -2.31 -16.55 -12.70
CA GLY A 125 -1.14 -16.51 -13.58
C GLY A 125 -0.29 -15.24 -13.43
N LEU A 126 -0.46 -14.48 -12.32
CA LEU A 126 0.35 -13.31 -12.06
C LEU A 126 1.73 -13.71 -11.48
N PRO A 127 2.82 -13.07 -11.93
CA PRO A 127 4.18 -13.49 -11.56
C PRO A 127 4.53 -13.06 -10.13
N THR A 128 4.96 -14.00 -9.30
CA THR A 128 5.54 -13.75 -7.98
C THR A 128 6.70 -14.73 -7.76
N PRO A 129 7.71 -14.41 -6.92
CA PRO A 129 8.80 -15.33 -6.66
C PRO A 129 8.30 -16.68 -6.16
N ARG A 130 8.95 -17.78 -6.57
CA ARG A 130 8.70 -19.09 -5.99
C ARG A 130 8.93 -19.02 -4.48
N TYR A 131 8.06 -19.69 -3.70
CA TYR A 131 8.16 -19.63 -2.25
C TYR A 131 7.71 -20.93 -1.60
N VAL A 132 8.18 -21.15 -0.38
CA VAL A 132 7.73 -22.20 0.53
C VAL A 132 7.19 -21.54 1.80
N LYS A 133 6.01 -21.99 2.25
CA LYS A 133 5.49 -21.61 3.56
C LYS A 133 6.23 -22.39 4.62
N LEU A 134 6.89 -21.73 5.56
CA LEU A 134 7.57 -22.38 6.68
C LEU A 134 6.54 -22.62 7.79
N VAL A 135 6.18 -23.87 8.00
CA VAL A 135 5.31 -24.34 9.08
C VAL A 135 6.08 -25.33 9.96
N GLU A 136 5.57 -25.61 11.14
CA GLU A 136 6.18 -26.61 12.04
C GLU A 136 6.43 -27.94 11.31
N GLY A 137 7.61 -28.48 11.45
CA GLY A 137 8.05 -29.72 10.79
C GLY A 137 8.60 -29.56 9.37
N VAL A 138 8.62 -28.37 8.79
CA VAL A 138 9.29 -28.12 7.50
C VAL A 138 10.81 -28.11 7.71
N ASP A 139 11.52 -28.91 6.92
CA ASP A 139 12.97 -28.85 6.84
C ASP A 139 13.37 -27.58 6.05
N VAL A 140 13.92 -26.60 6.76
CA VAL A 140 14.29 -25.30 6.22
C VAL A 140 15.41 -25.42 5.19
N HIS A 141 16.37 -26.32 5.41
CA HIS A 141 17.50 -26.55 4.50
C HIS A 141 17.06 -27.23 3.20
N ALA A 142 16.16 -28.22 3.31
CA ALA A 142 15.56 -28.86 2.14
C ALA A 142 14.71 -27.88 1.33
N ALA A 143 13.93 -27.01 1.99
CA ALA A 143 13.16 -25.96 1.33
C ALA A 143 14.05 -24.94 0.58
N ALA A 144 15.17 -24.54 1.20
CA ALA A 144 16.15 -23.66 0.55
C ALA A 144 16.82 -24.32 -0.66
N ALA A 145 17.15 -25.60 -0.54
CA ALA A 145 17.72 -26.37 -1.66
C ALA A 145 16.74 -26.50 -2.84
N GLU A 146 15.44 -26.67 -2.57
CA GLU A 146 14.39 -26.72 -3.60
C GLU A 146 14.21 -25.38 -4.32
N LEU A 147 14.23 -24.27 -3.58
CA LEU A 147 14.11 -22.92 -4.16
C LEU A 147 15.37 -22.49 -4.92
N GLY A 148 16.53 -22.94 -4.47
CA GLY A 148 17.84 -22.49 -4.90
C GLY A 148 18.28 -21.19 -4.20
N LEU A 149 19.45 -21.22 -3.55
CA LEU A 149 20.05 -20.02 -2.96
C LEU A 149 20.46 -19.00 -4.04
N PRO A 150 20.37 -17.70 -3.76
CA PRO A 150 19.95 -17.07 -2.51
C PRO A 150 18.43 -17.04 -2.33
N VAL A 151 18.00 -17.04 -1.06
CA VAL A 151 16.59 -16.92 -0.67
C VAL A 151 16.33 -15.73 0.27
N VAL A 152 15.07 -15.34 0.42
CA VAL A 152 14.61 -14.36 1.39
C VAL A 152 13.69 -15.07 2.38
N VAL A 153 13.99 -14.96 3.68
CA VAL A 153 13.12 -15.42 4.77
C VAL A 153 12.45 -14.20 5.39
N LYS A 154 11.12 -14.25 5.55
CA LYS A 154 10.35 -13.11 6.07
C LYS A 154 9.06 -13.53 6.77
N PRO A 155 8.57 -12.71 7.71
CA PRO A 155 7.22 -12.83 8.27
C PRO A 155 6.16 -12.64 7.19
N ALA A 156 5.02 -13.33 7.32
CA ALA A 156 3.94 -13.24 6.34
C ALA A 156 3.13 -11.95 6.47
N ASN A 157 2.96 -11.42 7.70
CA ASN A 157 2.02 -10.33 7.99
C ASN A 157 2.71 -9.03 8.44
N GLU A 158 4.03 -8.94 8.38
CA GLU A 158 4.77 -7.72 8.76
C GLU A 158 5.02 -6.78 7.58
N GLY A 159 5.03 -5.46 7.89
CA GLY A 159 5.40 -4.40 6.98
C GLY A 159 6.85 -3.90 7.15
N SER A 160 7.19 -2.85 6.43
CA SER A 160 8.42 -2.03 6.61
C SER A 160 9.74 -2.81 6.66
N SER A 161 9.83 -3.94 5.98
CA SER A 161 11.01 -4.83 5.95
C SER A 161 11.41 -5.40 7.33
N VAL A 162 10.52 -5.41 8.30
CA VAL A 162 10.76 -5.95 9.64
C VAL A 162 10.88 -7.48 9.58
N GLY A 163 11.91 -8.03 10.22
CA GLY A 163 12.14 -9.48 10.28
C GLY A 163 12.56 -10.15 8.95
N ILE A 164 12.90 -9.37 7.91
CA ILE A 164 13.34 -9.89 6.62
C ILE A 164 14.84 -10.19 6.66
N SER A 165 15.22 -11.38 6.18
CA SER A 165 16.63 -11.79 6.00
C SER A 165 16.87 -12.27 4.58
N ARG A 166 18.01 -11.85 4.01
CA ARG A 166 18.57 -12.42 2.77
C ARG A 166 19.58 -13.49 3.15
N VAL A 167 19.39 -14.67 2.62
CA VAL A 167 20.24 -15.82 2.92
C VAL A 167 20.95 -16.24 1.63
N VAL A 168 22.26 -16.08 1.61
CA VAL A 168 23.10 -16.35 0.44
C VAL A 168 23.73 -17.73 0.49
N ASP A 169 23.84 -18.32 1.68
CA ASP A 169 24.37 -19.65 1.93
C ASP A 169 23.55 -20.36 3.02
N ASP A 170 23.74 -21.67 3.11
CA ASP A 170 22.97 -22.54 4.00
C ASP A 170 23.18 -22.23 5.50
N ALA A 171 24.34 -21.70 5.87
CA ALA A 171 24.68 -21.41 7.27
C ALA A 171 23.85 -20.29 7.89
N GLY A 172 23.29 -19.38 7.07
CA GLY A 172 22.46 -18.27 7.54
C GLY A 172 20.98 -18.60 7.74
N LEU A 173 20.53 -19.80 7.39
CA LEU A 173 19.11 -20.14 7.35
C LEU A 173 18.45 -20.16 8.76
N ASP A 174 19.08 -20.81 9.71
CA ASP A 174 18.53 -20.95 11.08
C ASP A 174 18.40 -19.59 11.76
N ASP A 175 19.41 -18.71 11.62
CA ASP A 175 19.38 -17.35 12.17
C ASP A 175 18.27 -16.50 11.50
N ALA A 176 18.10 -16.65 10.20
CA ALA A 176 17.05 -15.94 9.45
C ALA A 176 15.64 -16.33 9.91
N VAL A 177 15.40 -17.64 10.09
CA VAL A 177 14.14 -18.17 10.64
C VAL A 177 13.92 -17.71 12.08
N ALA A 178 14.95 -17.81 12.93
CA ALA A 178 14.88 -17.37 14.31
C ALA A 178 14.58 -15.87 14.43
N LEU A 179 15.13 -15.03 13.53
CA LEU A 179 14.81 -13.62 13.49
C LEU A 179 13.35 -13.37 13.08
N ALA A 180 12.91 -13.97 11.97
CA ALA A 180 11.56 -13.78 11.46
C ALA A 180 10.46 -14.23 12.43
N THR A 181 10.69 -15.33 13.16
CA THR A 181 9.77 -15.89 14.18
C THR A 181 9.50 -14.93 15.34
N ARG A 182 10.36 -13.96 15.60
CA ARG A 182 10.16 -12.94 16.66
C ARG A 182 9.01 -11.97 16.35
N TYR A 183 8.64 -11.85 15.07
CA TYR A 183 7.67 -10.86 14.60
C TYR A 183 6.34 -11.48 14.19
N ASP A 184 6.33 -12.70 13.65
CA ASP A 184 5.11 -13.39 13.23
C ASP A 184 5.29 -14.91 13.38
N GLY A 185 4.19 -15.62 13.66
CA GLY A 185 4.14 -17.08 13.69
C GLY A 185 4.02 -17.73 12.31
N GLN A 186 3.72 -16.97 11.26
CA GLN A 186 3.65 -17.44 9.88
C GLN A 186 4.81 -16.87 9.06
N LEU A 187 5.66 -17.75 8.56
CA LEU A 187 6.84 -17.37 7.81
C LEU A 187 6.76 -17.90 6.38
N LEU A 188 7.42 -17.18 5.47
CA LEU A 188 7.69 -17.68 4.12
C LEU A 188 9.17 -17.51 3.77
N MET A 189 9.68 -18.48 3.03
CA MET A 189 10.95 -18.43 2.34
C MET A 189 10.66 -18.29 0.85
N GLU A 190 11.26 -17.32 0.19
CA GLU A 190 11.08 -17.13 -1.25
C GLU A 190 12.41 -17.00 -1.99
N GLN A 191 12.42 -17.39 -3.25
CA GLN A 191 13.55 -17.18 -4.14
C GLN A 191 13.90 -15.69 -4.19
N MET A 192 15.15 -15.35 -3.93
CA MET A 192 15.59 -13.96 -4.02
C MET A 192 15.69 -13.54 -5.49
N VAL A 193 14.93 -12.54 -5.88
CA VAL A 193 15.06 -11.92 -7.21
C VAL A 193 16.17 -10.89 -7.15
N VAL A 194 17.16 -11.05 -8.03
CA VAL A 194 18.32 -10.15 -8.13
C VAL A 194 18.10 -9.17 -9.29
N GLY A 195 17.87 -7.90 -8.97
CA GLY A 195 17.61 -6.91 -10.01
C GLY A 195 17.14 -5.57 -9.45
N ASP A 196 16.30 -4.89 -10.22
CA ASP A 196 15.77 -3.57 -9.86
C ASP A 196 14.55 -3.70 -8.98
N GLU A 197 14.50 -2.93 -7.89
CA GLU A 197 13.32 -2.77 -7.06
C GLU A 197 12.48 -1.62 -7.60
N LEU A 198 11.21 -1.90 -7.89
CA LEU A 198 10.25 -0.95 -8.43
C LEU A 198 8.98 -0.95 -7.61
N THR A 199 8.27 0.14 -7.71
CA THR A 199 6.93 0.24 -7.13
C THR A 199 6.00 0.97 -8.09
N VAL A 200 4.71 0.61 -8.03
CA VAL A 200 3.65 1.24 -8.83
C VAL A 200 2.53 1.67 -7.89
N ALA A 201 2.27 2.97 -7.85
CA ALA A 201 1.12 3.51 -7.14
C ALA A 201 -0.16 3.31 -7.97
N ILE A 202 -1.26 3.01 -7.28
CA ILE A 202 -2.59 2.86 -7.86
C ILE A 202 -3.49 3.97 -7.31
N LEU A 203 -4.25 4.63 -8.20
CA LEU A 203 -5.25 5.63 -7.85
C LEU A 203 -6.54 5.35 -8.63
N GLY A 204 -7.58 4.89 -7.94
CA GLY A 204 -8.79 4.36 -8.58
C GLY A 204 -8.48 3.11 -9.38
N ASP A 205 -8.76 3.16 -10.67
CA ASP A 205 -8.49 2.13 -11.67
C ASP A 205 -7.25 2.46 -12.55
N GLN A 206 -6.45 3.42 -12.14
CA GLN A 206 -5.26 3.87 -12.85
C GLN A 206 -3.97 3.48 -12.12
N ALA A 207 -3.05 2.83 -12.83
CA ALA A 207 -1.68 2.66 -12.39
C ALA A 207 -0.86 3.91 -12.75
N LEU A 208 -0.23 4.56 -11.76
CA LEU A 208 0.64 5.71 -11.95
C LEU A 208 2.00 5.29 -12.54
N PRO A 209 2.85 6.25 -12.96
CA PRO A 209 4.20 5.92 -13.41
C PRO A 209 4.96 5.13 -12.37
N SER A 210 5.68 4.10 -12.80
CA SER A 210 6.50 3.30 -11.90
C SER A 210 7.63 4.14 -11.29
N ILE A 211 8.10 3.73 -10.11
CA ILE A 211 9.29 4.30 -9.49
C ILE A 211 10.32 3.20 -9.34
N ARG A 212 11.52 3.38 -9.89
CA ARG A 212 12.67 2.56 -9.57
C ARG A 212 13.39 3.14 -8.36
N ILE A 213 13.57 2.28 -7.35
CA ILE A 213 14.22 2.61 -6.10
C ILE A 213 15.69 2.21 -6.21
N VAL A 214 16.59 3.18 -6.04
CA VAL A 214 18.03 2.97 -6.11
C VAL A 214 18.63 3.37 -4.77
N PRO A 215 18.68 2.44 -3.80
CA PRO A 215 19.31 2.71 -2.51
C PRO A 215 20.83 2.84 -2.71
N LYS A 216 21.49 3.64 -1.88
CA LYS A 216 22.95 3.73 -1.87
C LYS A 216 23.59 2.45 -1.32
N GLY A 217 22.86 1.76 -0.42
CA GLY A 217 23.25 0.46 0.12
C GLY A 217 22.94 -0.70 -0.83
N GLN A 218 23.11 -1.92 -0.31
CA GLN A 218 22.86 -3.12 -1.11
C GLN A 218 21.35 -3.40 -1.31
N TRP A 219 20.45 -2.78 -0.51
CA TRP A 219 19.01 -2.96 -0.62
C TRP A 219 18.21 -1.87 0.11
N TYR A 220 16.89 -1.85 -0.13
CA TYR A 220 15.94 -0.87 0.38
C TYR A 220 15.36 -1.36 1.73
N ASP A 221 16.14 -1.19 2.81
CA ASP A 221 15.76 -1.54 4.17
C ASP A 221 14.99 -0.38 4.87
N TYR A 222 14.66 -0.57 6.16
CA TYR A 222 13.98 0.45 6.96
C TYR A 222 14.74 1.78 6.99
N ASN A 223 16.05 1.74 7.08
CA ASN A 223 16.89 2.94 7.06
C ASN A 223 16.80 3.67 5.71
N ALA A 224 16.91 2.93 4.60
CA ALA A 224 16.79 3.49 3.25
C ALA A 224 15.37 4.01 2.95
N LYS A 225 14.33 3.47 3.63
CA LYS A 225 12.93 3.88 3.46
C LYS A 225 12.58 5.18 4.19
N TYR A 226 13.09 5.39 5.40
CA TYR A 226 12.57 6.41 6.31
C TYR A 226 13.63 7.37 6.88
N ILE A 227 14.92 7.01 6.80
CA ILE A 227 15.99 7.76 7.48
C ILE A 227 17.01 8.32 6.49
N ALA A 228 17.43 7.51 5.50
CA ALA A 228 18.46 7.91 4.55
C ALA A 228 17.92 8.89 3.50
N GLU A 229 18.64 9.99 3.29
CA GLU A 229 18.29 11.01 2.28
C GLU A 229 18.95 10.74 0.90
N ASP A 230 19.76 9.70 0.79
CA ASP A 230 20.57 9.41 -0.38
C ASP A 230 20.02 8.30 -1.30
N THR A 231 18.83 7.77 -0.99
CA THR A 231 18.09 6.88 -1.89
C THR A 231 17.57 7.67 -3.09
N GLN A 232 17.89 7.23 -4.30
CA GLN A 232 17.37 7.85 -5.51
C GLN A 232 16.06 7.18 -5.95
N TYR A 233 15.11 8.01 -6.39
CA TYR A 233 13.82 7.58 -6.89
C TYR A 233 13.67 8.07 -8.33
N LEU A 234 13.76 7.15 -9.29
CA LEU A 234 13.62 7.44 -10.71
C LEU A 234 12.17 7.23 -11.13
N CYS A 235 11.51 8.27 -11.59
CA CYS A 235 10.10 8.22 -12.00
C CYS A 235 9.91 8.89 -13.37
N PRO A 236 9.46 8.19 -14.42
CA PRO A 236 9.17 6.75 -14.43
C PRO A 236 10.42 5.91 -14.19
N GLY A 237 10.24 4.72 -13.60
CA GLY A 237 11.32 3.78 -13.29
C GLY A 237 11.81 3.01 -14.51
N LEU A 238 10.98 2.91 -15.54
CA LEU A 238 11.20 2.18 -16.78
C LEU A 238 10.72 3.01 -17.97
N ASP A 239 10.98 2.49 -19.18
CA ASP A 239 10.59 3.10 -20.44
C ASP A 239 9.83 2.12 -21.34
N GLY A 240 9.11 2.66 -22.32
CA GLY A 240 8.50 1.90 -23.42
C GLY A 240 7.53 0.82 -22.96
N GLU A 241 7.70 -0.39 -23.49
CA GLU A 241 6.83 -1.55 -23.23
C GLU A 241 6.98 -2.06 -21.79
N ASP A 242 8.16 -2.01 -21.21
CA ASP A 242 8.40 -2.44 -19.84
C ASP A 242 7.62 -1.59 -18.82
N GLU A 243 7.54 -0.27 -19.03
CA GLU A 243 6.74 0.63 -18.20
C GLU A 243 5.23 0.34 -18.33
N GLN A 244 4.77 0.02 -19.53
CA GLN A 244 3.37 -0.36 -19.74
C GLN A 244 3.05 -1.70 -19.07
N GLU A 245 3.94 -2.67 -19.21
CA GLU A 245 3.75 -4.01 -18.64
C GLU A 245 3.77 -3.99 -17.11
N ILE A 246 4.74 -3.31 -16.47
CA ILE A 246 4.77 -3.23 -15.00
C ILE A 246 3.49 -2.57 -14.44
N ARG A 247 3.01 -1.52 -15.08
CA ARG A 247 1.76 -0.85 -14.68
C ARG A 247 0.55 -1.77 -14.85
N ARG A 248 0.48 -2.51 -15.95
CA ARG A 248 -0.59 -3.48 -16.22
C ARG A 248 -0.63 -4.60 -15.17
N ILE A 249 0.52 -5.22 -14.87
CA ILE A 249 0.58 -6.31 -13.88
C ILE A 249 0.34 -5.82 -12.45
N ALA A 250 0.81 -4.62 -12.10
CA ALA A 250 0.58 -4.04 -10.79
C ALA A 250 -0.91 -3.74 -10.56
N LEU A 251 -1.59 -3.15 -11.54
CA LEU A 251 -3.03 -2.92 -11.46
C LEU A 251 -3.81 -4.25 -11.35
N ALA A 252 -3.45 -5.25 -12.16
CA ALA A 252 -4.05 -6.57 -12.09
C ALA A 252 -3.81 -7.25 -10.73
N ALA A 253 -2.61 -7.11 -10.15
CA ALA A 253 -2.26 -7.65 -8.84
C ALA A 253 -3.05 -6.99 -7.71
N PHE A 254 -3.22 -5.66 -7.77
CA PHE A 254 -4.02 -4.88 -6.83
C PHE A 254 -5.50 -5.31 -6.84
N GLN A 255 -6.07 -5.40 -8.04
CA GLN A 255 -7.46 -5.84 -8.22
C GLN A 255 -7.67 -7.30 -7.82
N ALA A 256 -6.72 -8.18 -8.14
CA ALA A 256 -6.76 -9.61 -7.76
C ALA A 256 -6.77 -9.82 -6.24
N ALA A 257 -6.08 -8.96 -5.49
CA ALA A 257 -6.11 -8.95 -4.03
C ALA A 257 -7.41 -8.36 -3.45
N GLY A 258 -8.40 -7.98 -4.29
CA GLY A 258 -9.63 -7.34 -3.84
C GLY A 258 -9.44 -5.89 -3.39
N CYS A 259 -8.30 -5.29 -3.67
CA CYS A 259 -7.99 -3.92 -3.28
C CYS A 259 -8.72 -2.91 -4.16
N ARG A 260 -9.00 -1.74 -3.60
CA ARG A 260 -9.69 -0.64 -4.29
C ARG A 260 -9.23 0.72 -3.76
N GLY A 261 -9.62 1.75 -4.47
CA GLY A 261 -9.41 3.13 -4.07
C GLY A 261 -8.00 3.60 -4.39
N TRP A 262 -7.06 3.31 -3.57
CA TRP A 262 -5.66 3.67 -3.78
C TRP A 262 -4.74 2.69 -3.04
N GLY A 263 -3.49 2.64 -3.46
CA GLY A 263 -2.51 1.76 -2.86
C GLY A 263 -1.18 1.78 -3.62
N ARG A 264 -0.31 0.84 -3.29
CA ARG A 264 1.00 0.68 -3.92
C ARG A 264 1.33 -0.81 -4.06
N VAL A 265 1.85 -1.20 -5.21
CA VAL A 265 2.31 -2.57 -5.49
C VAL A 265 3.82 -2.56 -5.65
N ASP A 266 4.52 -3.37 -4.88
CA ASP A 266 5.97 -3.48 -4.91
C ASP A 266 6.39 -4.67 -5.79
N VAL A 267 7.40 -4.45 -6.66
CA VAL A 267 7.76 -5.34 -7.76
C VAL A 267 9.28 -5.43 -7.87
N MET A 268 9.82 -6.62 -8.08
CA MET A 268 11.20 -6.81 -8.53
C MET A 268 11.25 -7.07 -10.03
N ARG A 269 12.23 -6.47 -10.72
CA ARG A 269 12.57 -6.85 -12.09
C ARG A 269 13.87 -7.64 -12.07
N ASP A 270 13.80 -8.89 -12.43
CA ASP A 270 14.98 -9.76 -12.51
C ASP A 270 15.96 -9.27 -13.58
N ARG A 271 17.22 -9.09 -13.19
CA ARG A 271 18.25 -8.52 -14.08
C ARG A 271 18.62 -9.45 -15.22
N ALA A 272 18.57 -10.75 -15.00
CA ALA A 272 19.00 -11.73 -15.99
C ALA A 272 17.93 -11.98 -17.06
N SER A 273 16.66 -12.07 -16.65
CA SER A 273 15.55 -12.42 -17.54
C SER A 273 14.70 -11.22 -17.96
N GLY A 274 14.82 -10.07 -17.28
CA GLY A 274 13.93 -8.92 -17.47
C GLY A 274 12.51 -9.12 -16.93
N ARG A 275 12.19 -10.27 -16.33
CA ARG A 275 10.85 -10.60 -15.82
C ARG A 275 10.52 -9.83 -14.55
N PHE A 276 9.23 -9.48 -14.42
CA PHE A 276 8.69 -8.85 -13.22
C PHE A 276 8.18 -9.90 -12.24
N TYR A 277 8.34 -9.61 -10.95
CA TYR A 277 7.86 -10.44 -9.84
C TYR A 277 7.22 -9.57 -8.77
N LEU A 278 5.92 -9.78 -8.53
CA LEU A 278 5.14 -9.09 -7.52
C LEU A 278 5.57 -9.51 -6.12
N LEU A 279 5.79 -8.55 -5.23
CA LEU A 279 6.20 -8.80 -3.85
C LEU A 279 5.04 -8.68 -2.88
N GLU A 280 4.39 -7.52 -2.85
CA GLU A 280 3.32 -7.18 -1.90
C GLU A 280 2.44 -6.02 -2.41
N VAL A 281 1.28 -5.85 -1.77
CA VAL A 281 0.38 -4.69 -1.94
C VAL A 281 0.31 -3.95 -0.60
N ASN A 282 0.44 -2.62 -0.65
CA ASN A 282 0.26 -1.73 0.48
C ASN A 282 -1.04 -0.95 0.29
N THR A 283 -2.00 -1.10 1.20
CA THR A 283 -3.37 -0.55 1.07
C THR A 283 -3.56 0.82 1.70
N ALA A 284 -2.64 1.26 2.56
CA ALA A 284 -2.58 2.62 3.10
C ALA A 284 -1.14 3.14 3.05
N PRO A 285 -0.57 3.36 1.85
CA PRO A 285 0.82 3.79 1.73
C PRO A 285 1.04 5.17 2.33
N GLY A 286 2.27 5.45 2.79
CA GLY A 286 2.64 6.72 3.40
C GLY A 286 2.39 7.94 2.49
N MET A 287 2.13 9.08 3.11
CA MET A 287 1.84 10.38 2.49
C MET A 287 2.78 11.48 3.03
N THR A 288 4.02 11.10 3.36
CA THR A 288 5.09 12.02 3.73
C THR A 288 5.77 12.62 2.49
N SER A 289 6.66 13.59 2.67
CA SER A 289 7.48 14.17 1.58
C SER A 289 8.38 13.15 0.87
N HIS A 290 8.73 12.05 1.55
CA HIS A 290 9.54 10.96 1.00
C HIS A 290 8.71 9.85 0.36
N SER A 291 7.39 9.85 0.56
CA SER A 291 6.50 8.78 0.13
C SER A 291 6.38 8.66 -1.39
N LEU A 292 6.25 7.42 -1.86
CA LEU A 292 6.37 7.07 -3.28
C LEU A 292 5.07 7.38 -4.05
N VAL A 293 3.90 7.24 -3.43
CA VAL A 293 2.61 7.56 -4.07
C VAL A 293 2.52 9.05 -4.45
N PRO A 294 2.85 10.02 -3.55
CA PRO A 294 2.92 11.42 -3.94
C PRO A 294 3.91 11.73 -5.06
N LYS A 295 5.08 11.06 -5.07
CA LYS A 295 6.08 11.22 -6.13
C LYS A 295 5.56 10.73 -7.49
N ALA A 296 4.93 9.55 -7.53
CA ALA A 296 4.32 9.02 -8.75
C ALA A 296 3.17 9.90 -9.26
N ALA A 297 2.35 10.43 -8.35
CA ALA A 297 1.26 11.35 -8.67
C ALA A 297 1.80 12.67 -9.27
N ALA A 298 2.82 13.26 -8.66
CA ALA A 298 3.47 14.46 -9.17
C ALA A 298 4.03 14.27 -10.58
N GLN A 299 4.65 13.10 -10.85
CA GLN A 299 5.13 12.75 -12.20
C GLN A 299 3.99 12.61 -13.21
N ALA A 300 2.80 12.21 -12.75
CA ALA A 300 1.60 12.16 -13.58
C ALA A 300 0.87 13.51 -13.71
N GLY A 301 1.42 14.59 -13.14
CA GLY A 301 0.84 15.93 -13.17
C GLY A 301 -0.21 16.20 -12.09
N ILE A 302 -0.33 15.32 -11.07
CA ILE A 302 -1.26 15.46 -9.95
C ILE A 302 -0.49 15.99 -8.74
N GLY A 303 -0.80 17.24 -8.31
CA GLY A 303 -0.25 17.80 -7.08
C GLY A 303 -0.77 17.10 -5.82
N PHE A 304 -0.07 17.29 -4.69
CA PHE A 304 -0.38 16.57 -3.45
C PHE A 304 -1.81 16.83 -2.95
N GLU A 305 -2.26 18.07 -2.96
CA GLU A 305 -3.63 18.44 -2.55
C GLU A 305 -4.69 17.79 -3.45
N GLU A 306 -4.43 17.70 -4.74
CA GLU A 306 -5.32 17.02 -5.68
C GLU A 306 -5.31 15.51 -5.49
N LEU A 307 -4.15 14.90 -5.22
CA LEU A 307 -4.04 13.48 -4.91
C LEU A 307 -4.90 13.13 -3.69
N VAL A 308 -4.74 13.88 -2.59
CA VAL A 308 -5.50 13.67 -1.35
C VAL A 308 -7.01 13.84 -1.60
N TRP A 309 -7.40 14.84 -2.39
CA TRP A 309 -8.79 15.05 -2.79
C TRP A 309 -9.34 13.85 -3.58
N ARG A 310 -8.61 13.39 -4.60
CA ARG A 310 -9.01 12.25 -5.43
C ARG A 310 -9.15 10.96 -4.62
N VAL A 311 -8.31 10.74 -3.62
CA VAL A 311 -8.42 9.61 -2.69
C VAL A 311 -9.70 9.75 -1.85
N LEU A 312 -9.98 10.94 -1.29
CA LEU A 312 -11.18 11.18 -0.49
C LEU A 312 -12.46 11.12 -1.34
N GLU A 313 -12.43 11.62 -2.57
CA GLU A 313 -13.57 11.64 -3.51
C GLU A 313 -14.12 10.24 -3.78
N GLN A 314 -13.28 9.20 -3.68
CA GLN A 314 -13.70 7.81 -3.87
C GLN A 314 -14.64 7.29 -2.77
N THR A 315 -14.75 8.00 -1.64
CA THR A 315 -15.71 7.71 -0.58
C THR A 315 -17.13 8.16 -0.91
N LEU A 316 -17.31 8.95 -1.97
CA LEU A 316 -18.60 9.42 -2.43
C LEU A 316 -19.26 8.41 -3.37
N PRO A 317 -20.61 8.39 -3.45
CA PRO A 317 -21.32 7.58 -4.43
C PRO A 317 -20.80 7.83 -5.86
N ALA A 318 -20.66 6.76 -6.67
CA ALA A 318 -20.08 6.85 -8.01
C ALA A 318 -20.86 7.78 -8.96
N ASN A 319 -22.16 7.94 -8.75
CA ASN A 319 -23.05 8.79 -9.55
C ASN A 319 -23.10 10.26 -9.08
N LEU A 320 -22.38 10.60 -7.99
CA LEU A 320 -22.35 11.97 -7.51
C LEU A 320 -21.39 12.83 -8.33
N GLN A 321 -21.92 13.88 -8.95
CA GLN A 321 -21.16 14.90 -9.70
C GLN A 321 -21.73 16.28 -9.38
N ASP A 322 -20.88 17.33 -9.45
CA ASP A 322 -21.36 18.71 -9.34
C ASP A 322 -22.36 19.00 -10.46
N GLY A 323 -23.54 19.50 -10.08
CA GLY A 323 -24.61 19.87 -11.03
C GLY A 323 -25.77 18.89 -11.15
N THR A 324 -25.67 17.64 -10.66
CA THR A 324 -26.78 16.66 -10.77
C THR A 324 -27.91 16.87 -9.74
N ASP A 325 -27.65 17.66 -8.69
CA ASP A 325 -28.65 17.90 -7.63
C ASP A 325 -29.59 19.10 -7.90
N ARG A 326 -29.32 19.92 -8.94
CA ARG A 326 -30.21 21.05 -9.27
C ARG A 326 -31.55 20.63 -9.88
N GLU A 327 -31.62 19.44 -10.47
CA GLU A 327 -32.85 18.95 -11.10
C GLU A 327 -33.80 18.20 -10.15
N ARG A 328 -33.32 17.74 -8.99
CA ARG A 328 -34.18 17.02 -7.99
C ARG A 328 -34.85 17.91 -6.95
N ALA A 329 -34.46 19.17 -6.86
CA ALA A 329 -35.06 20.14 -5.93
C ALA A 329 -36.30 20.87 -6.52
N HIS A 330 -36.65 20.60 -7.77
CA HIS A 330 -37.78 21.20 -8.49
C HIS A 330 -38.74 20.17 -9.12
N ALA A 331 -38.72 18.91 -8.70
CA ALA A 331 -39.68 17.89 -9.11
C ALA A 331 -40.60 17.48 -7.96
#